data_0380ec9acba5b8191fdbc117f10de7cb
#
_entry.id   0380ec9acba5b8191fdbc117f10de7cb
#
_cell.length_a   1.000
_cell.length_b   1.000
_cell.length_c   1.000
_cell.angle_alpha   90.00
_cell.angle_beta   90.00
_cell.angle_gamma   90.00
#
_symmetry.space_group_name_H-M   'P 1'
#
loop_
_entity.id
_entity.type
_entity.pdbx_description
1 polymer ?
#
loop_
_entity_poly.entity_id
_entity_poly.type
_entity_poly.pdbx_seq_one_letter_code
_entity_poly.pdbx_strand_id
1 'polypeptide(L)'
;MLNHYATPPDTPGSTRNYDFARELVKLGHRVSILASSFNHRTMREERNIGKQGYYAEKVNGVDFIWLKTSPRYSRNDWRRVLNMISYAARVISLGLKPREKPDVILATWPHPFVGLAGWFLAKSKKVSFILQIHDLWPKNLVEIGGYSSRSPSVKLIGILEKFLCDRASRIIVLMPKGAEYLATLGIPDHKIVYIPNGVSPELFSNTSAGLPEEISELVSDVKSKGKLLIIYAGAHGIANSLNTIVEAAGLIKAKGIDKVHFLLVGDGPEKSILANEAHALGLDNISFCGPVPKYIMPALLNMTDIAVKPGRKSGLGDYGVSPNKLYDYMASAKPIVWSTNSVNNPVEDAGCGLSFPPEDAQAMAQAIVKLCNMSQEERQEMGKRGYDYVMKYHSVPVLAEKLLDVINESPY
;
A
#
# COMPACT_ATOMS: atom_id res chain seq x y z
N MET A 1 -7.48 -13.26 -10.72
CA MET A 1 -7.19 -12.62 -9.43
C MET A 1 -8.44 -11.96 -8.89
N LEU A 2 -8.73 -12.11 -7.60
CA LEU A 2 -9.87 -11.52 -6.91
C LEU A 2 -9.36 -10.51 -5.88
N ASN A 3 -9.65 -9.23 -6.07
CA ASN A 3 -9.32 -8.19 -5.11
C ASN A 3 -10.37 -7.08 -5.16
N HIS A 4 -11.14 -6.92 -4.10
CA HIS A 4 -12.21 -5.92 -3.99
C HIS A 4 -11.70 -4.50 -4.29
N TYR A 5 -10.48 -4.18 -3.87
CA TYR A 5 -9.90 -2.84 -3.89
C TYR A 5 -8.76 -2.67 -4.89
N ALA A 6 -8.61 -3.59 -5.85
CA ALA A 6 -7.62 -3.43 -6.91
C ALA A 6 -7.98 -2.26 -7.82
N THR A 7 -6.97 -1.48 -8.19
CA THR A 7 -7.12 -0.35 -9.12
C THR A 7 -6.00 -0.39 -10.17
N PRO A 8 -6.27 0.06 -11.39
CA PRO A 8 -5.24 0.38 -12.36
C PRO A 8 -4.56 1.72 -12.01
N PRO A 9 -3.44 2.07 -12.66
CA PRO A 9 -2.62 3.24 -12.27
C PRO A 9 -3.28 4.60 -12.50
N ASP A 10 -4.35 4.69 -13.31
CA ASP A 10 -5.14 5.90 -13.54
C ASP A 10 -6.12 6.22 -12.40
N THR A 11 -6.32 5.27 -11.50
CA THR A 11 -7.30 5.35 -10.41
C THR A 11 -6.59 5.34 -9.05
N PRO A 12 -6.95 6.23 -8.10
CA PRO A 12 -6.37 6.22 -6.76
C PRO A 12 -6.63 4.89 -6.04
N GLY A 13 -5.56 4.22 -5.60
CA GLY A 13 -5.72 2.93 -4.91
C GLY A 13 -4.42 2.13 -4.82
N SER A 14 -4.58 0.82 -4.67
CA SER A 14 -3.46 -0.12 -4.66
C SER A 14 -3.32 -0.78 -6.02
N THR A 15 -2.23 -0.50 -6.70
CA THR A 15 -1.92 -1.07 -8.02
C THR A 15 -1.25 -2.44 -7.95
N ARG A 16 -0.89 -2.96 -6.77
CA ARG A 16 -0.15 -4.21 -6.63
C ARG A 16 -0.67 -5.35 -7.51
N ASN A 17 -1.96 -5.67 -7.42
CA ASN A 17 -2.50 -6.78 -8.22
C ASN A 17 -2.44 -6.50 -9.71
N TYR A 18 -2.62 -5.25 -10.12
CA TYR A 18 -2.46 -4.83 -11.51
C TYR A 18 -1.00 -4.94 -11.95
N ASP A 19 -0.06 -4.46 -11.15
CA ASP A 19 1.36 -4.49 -11.48
C ASP A 19 1.85 -5.93 -11.68
N PHE A 20 1.50 -6.84 -10.77
CA PHE A 20 1.79 -8.27 -10.90
C PHE A 20 1.08 -8.91 -12.10
N ALA A 21 -0.20 -8.59 -12.32
CA ALA A 21 -0.95 -9.12 -13.46
C ALA A 21 -0.32 -8.71 -14.80
N ARG A 22 0.15 -7.46 -14.89
CA ARG A 22 0.82 -6.95 -16.08
C ARG A 22 2.15 -7.67 -16.37
N GLU A 23 2.95 -7.94 -15.34
CA GLU A 23 4.18 -8.72 -15.52
C GLU A 23 3.87 -10.16 -15.94
N LEU A 24 2.86 -10.80 -15.34
CA LEU A 24 2.44 -12.14 -15.78
C LEU A 24 1.94 -12.13 -17.23
N VAL A 25 1.27 -11.07 -17.68
CA VAL A 25 0.88 -10.92 -19.10
C VAL A 25 2.10 -10.80 -20.01
N LYS A 26 3.14 -10.06 -19.62
CA LYS A 26 4.42 -10.00 -20.36
C LYS A 26 5.11 -11.37 -20.46
N LEU A 27 4.94 -12.21 -19.44
CA LEU A 27 5.43 -13.60 -19.41
C LEU A 27 4.53 -14.58 -20.20
N GLY A 28 3.52 -14.07 -20.92
CA GLY A 28 2.65 -14.87 -21.79
C GLY A 28 1.39 -15.45 -21.14
N HIS A 29 1.10 -15.08 -19.90
CA HIS A 29 -0.09 -15.55 -19.18
C HIS A 29 -1.29 -14.65 -19.41
N ARG A 30 -2.49 -15.23 -19.40
CA ARG A 30 -3.73 -14.46 -19.42
C ARG A 30 -4.23 -14.21 -18.01
N VAL A 31 -4.37 -12.96 -17.62
CA VAL A 31 -4.75 -12.58 -16.27
C VAL A 31 -6.02 -11.70 -16.28
N SER A 32 -7.01 -12.11 -15.47
CA SER A 32 -8.21 -11.33 -15.23
C SER A 32 -8.23 -10.88 -13.77
N ILE A 33 -8.50 -9.58 -13.54
CA ILE A 33 -8.71 -9.01 -12.20
C ILE A 33 -10.20 -8.69 -12.03
N LEU A 34 -10.82 -9.23 -10.99
CA LEU A 34 -12.18 -8.86 -10.60
C LEU A 34 -12.09 -7.88 -9.43
N ALA A 35 -12.54 -6.64 -9.65
CA ALA A 35 -12.50 -5.56 -8.67
C ALA A 35 -13.87 -4.88 -8.52
N SER A 36 -14.07 -4.11 -7.44
CA SER A 36 -15.26 -3.26 -7.31
C SER A 36 -15.14 -2.00 -8.14
N SER A 37 -16.24 -1.57 -8.78
CA SER A 37 -16.33 -0.26 -9.40
C SER A 37 -16.41 0.88 -8.39
N PHE A 38 -16.87 0.60 -7.18
CA PHE A 38 -16.91 1.57 -6.09
C PHE A 38 -15.56 1.64 -5.38
N ASN A 39 -14.92 2.79 -5.47
CA ASN A 39 -13.62 3.04 -4.84
C ASN A 39 -13.82 3.49 -3.38
N HIS A 40 -13.26 2.72 -2.45
CA HIS A 40 -13.35 2.97 -1.01
C HIS A 40 -12.55 4.19 -0.52
N ARG A 41 -11.66 4.74 -1.34
CA ARG A 41 -10.85 5.94 -1.01
C ARG A 41 -11.54 7.21 -1.46
N THR A 42 -12.00 7.24 -2.73
CA THR A 42 -12.70 8.38 -3.30
C THR A 42 -14.19 8.41 -2.95
N MET A 43 -14.73 7.28 -2.41
CA MET A 43 -16.15 7.06 -2.14
C MET A 43 -17.04 7.27 -3.38
N ARG A 44 -16.49 6.97 -4.57
CA ARG A 44 -17.15 7.19 -5.89
C ARG A 44 -17.08 5.92 -6.74
N GLU A 45 -17.98 5.87 -7.72
CA GLU A 45 -17.90 4.90 -8.80
C GLU A 45 -16.83 5.35 -9.80
N GLU A 46 -15.84 4.52 -10.05
CA GLU A 46 -14.74 4.82 -10.99
C GLU A 46 -15.12 4.50 -12.44
N ARG A 47 -16.10 3.62 -12.64
CA ARG A 47 -16.57 3.23 -13.97
C ARG A 47 -18.10 3.23 -14.03
N ASN A 48 -18.65 3.64 -15.17
CA ASN A 48 -20.10 3.56 -15.39
C ASN A 48 -20.50 2.11 -15.72
N ILE A 49 -21.13 1.47 -14.75
CA ILE A 49 -21.59 0.08 -14.89
C ILE A 49 -23.05 0.04 -15.33
N GLY A 50 -23.28 -0.47 -16.52
CA GLY A 50 -24.62 -0.65 -17.09
C GLY A 50 -25.48 -1.68 -16.32
N LYS A 51 -26.63 -2.05 -16.90
CA LYS A 51 -27.61 -3.00 -16.33
C LYS A 51 -27.04 -4.40 -16.08
N GLN A 52 -25.97 -4.79 -16.78
CA GLN A 52 -25.34 -6.11 -16.64
C GLN A 52 -24.70 -6.33 -15.26
N GLY A 53 -24.47 -5.26 -14.48
CA GLY A 53 -23.87 -5.33 -13.15
C GLY A 53 -22.35 -5.53 -13.13
N TYR A 54 -21.69 -5.52 -14.29
CA TYR A 54 -20.25 -5.48 -14.47
C TYR A 54 -19.84 -4.72 -15.73
N TYR A 55 -18.60 -4.28 -15.78
CA TYR A 55 -17.96 -3.69 -16.96
C TYR A 55 -16.59 -4.31 -17.12
N ALA A 56 -16.21 -4.68 -18.33
CA ALA A 56 -14.90 -5.27 -18.62
C ALA A 56 -14.13 -4.39 -19.59
N GLU A 57 -12.88 -4.15 -19.27
CA GLU A 57 -11.92 -3.42 -20.11
C GLU A 57 -10.57 -4.14 -20.10
N LYS A 58 -9.76 -3.88 -21.11
CA LYS A 58 -8.39 -4.37 -21.15
C LYS A 58 -7.42 -3.22 -20.87
N VAL A 59 -6.66 -3.35 -19.79
CA VAL A 59 -5.68 -2.32 -19.37
C VAL A 59 -4.27 -2.93 -19.51
N ASN A 60 -3.53 -2.50 -20.52
CA ASN A 60 -2.18 -3.01 -20.84
C ASN A 60 -2.10 -4.56 -20.87
N GLY A 61 -3.07 -5.19 -21.54
CA GLY A 61 -3.13 -6.64 -21.68
C GLY A 61 -3.85 -7.40 -20.55
N VAL A 62 -4.06 -6.76 -19.40
CA VAL A 62 -4.80 -7.33 -18.27
C VAL A 62 -6.31 -7.14 -18.47
N ASP A 63 -7.09 -8.22 -18.35
CA ASP A 63 -8.55 -8.16 -18.38
C ASP A 63 -9.06 -7.66 -17.03
N PHE A 64 -9.50 -6.39 -16.97
CA PHE A 64 -10.02 -5.78 -15.76
C PHE A 64 -11.55 -5.82 -15.75
N ILE A 65 -12.13 -6.48 -14.75
CA ILE A 65 -13.57 -6.70 -14.63
C ILE A 65 -14.08 -5.98 -13.40
N TRP A 66 -14.78 -4.87 -13.65
CA TRP A 66 -15.38 -4.04 -12.62
C TRP A 66 -16.75 -4.57 -12.24
N LEU A 67 -16.97 -4.85 -10.98
CA LEU A 67 -18.22 -5.36 -10.43
C LEU A 67 -18.97 -4.23 -9.73
N LYS A 68 -20.26 -4.06 -10.05
CA LYS A 68 -21.12 -3.14 -9.32
C LYS A 68 -21.39 -3.68 -7.93
N THR A 69 -20.92 -2.98 -6.90
CA THR A 69 -21.15 -3.34 -5.51
C THR A 69 -22.17 -2.42 -4.85
N SER A 70 -22.89 -2.92 -3.85
CA SER A 70 -24.00 -2.22 -3.18
C SER A 70 -24.11 -2.68 -1.71
N PRO A 71 -24.53 -1.81 -0.81
CA PRO A 71 -24.77 -0.36 -1.00
C PRO A 71 -23.47 0.44 -1.09
N ARG A 72 -23.55 1.68 -1.60
CA ARG A 72 -22.48 2.67 -1.43
C ARG A 72 -22.42 3.09 0.04
N TYR A 73 -21.21 3.43 0.50
CA TYR A 73 -20.99 3.88 1.87
C TYR A 73 -20.05 5.09 1.89
N SER A 74 -20.14 5.90 2.93
CA SER A 74 -19.24 7.05 3.16
C SER A 74 -18.50 6.96 4.49
N ARG A 75 -18.82 5.96 5.31
CA ARG A 75 -18.25 5.72 6.64
C ARG A 75 -17.96 4.24 6.83
N ASN A 76 -17.16 3.90 7.83
CA ASN A 76 -16.89 2.51 8.23
C ASN A 76 -18.07 1.97 9.09
N ASP A 77 -19.20 1.70 8.46
CA ASP A 77 -20.41 1.19 9.06
C ASP A 77 -20.85 -0.17 8.45
N TRP A 78 -22.02 -0.66 8.85
CA TRP A 78 -22.60 -1.92 8.35
C TRP A 78 -22.80 -1.93 6.82
N ARG A 79 -22.98 -0.77 6.17
CA ARG A 79 -23.11 -0.65 4.71
C ARG A 79 -21.82 -1.09 4.01
N ARG A 80 -20.66 -0.81 4.62
CA ARG A 80 -19.37 -1.31 4.11
C ARG A 80 -19.33 -2.84 4.12
N VAL A 81 -19.83 -3.48 5.19
CA VAL A 81 -19.90 -4.95 5.28
C VAL A 81 -20.83 -5.51 4.20
N LEU A 82 -22.01 -4.92 3.99
CA LEU A 82 -22.92 -5.33 2.92
C LEU A 82 -22.30 -5.13 1.52
N ASN A 83 -21.54 -4.06 1.32
CA ASN A 83 -20.80 -3.84 0.07
C ASN A 83 -19.78 -4.96 -0.17
N MET A 84 -19.03 -5.38 0.85
CA MET A 84 -18.10 -6.52 0.78
C MET A 84 -18.82 -7.84 0.45
N ILE A 85 -19.98 -8.10 1.05
CA ILE A 85 -20.81 -9.28 0.76
C ILE A 85 -21.33 -9.22 -0.69
N SER A 86 -21.81 -8.06 -1.12
CA SER A 86 -22.26 -7.82 -2.50
C SER A 86 -21.16 -8.11 -3.52
N TYR A 87 -19.91 -7.68 -3.24
CA TYR A 87 -18.75 -8.02 -4.05
C TYR A 87 -18.58 -9.54 -4.17
N ALA A 88 -18.53 -10.26 -3.05
CA ALA A 88 -18.37 -11.71 -3.03
C ALA A 88 -19.46 -12.41 -3.83
N ALA A 89 -20.73 -12.01 -3.65
CA ALA A 89 -21.86 -12.56 -4.39
C ALA A 89 -21.72 -12.33 -5.92
N ARG A 90 -21.28 -11.14 -6.33
CA ARG A 90 -21.01 -10.81 -7.73
C ARG A 90 -19.87 -11.62 -8.32
N VAL A 91 -18.77 -11.78 -7.56
CA VAL A 91 -17.64 -12.64 -7.95
C VAL A 91 -18.11 -14.06 -8.20
N ILE A 92 -18.89 -14.65 -7.27
CA ILE A 92 -19.42 -16.01 -7.41
C ILE A 92 -20.36 -16.10 -8.61
N SER A 93 -21.33 -15.21 -8.72
CA SER A 93 -22.32 -15.21 -9.81
C SER A 93 -21.64 -15.10 -11.19
N LEU A 94 -20.64 -14.24 -11.33
CA LEU A 94 -19.91 -14.10 -12.59
C LEU A 94 -18.97 -15.28 -12.84
N GLY A 95 -18.30 -15.75 -11.80
CA GLY A 95 -17.34 -16.84 -11.89
C GLY A 95 -17.96 -18.20 -12.20
N LEU A 96 -19.24 -18.42 -11.85
CA LEU A 96 -19.97 -19.64 -12.20
C LEU A 96 -20.50 -19.67 -13.63
N LYS A 97 -20.55 -18.53 -14.33
CA LYS A 97 -20.97 -18.50 -15.74
C LYS A 97 -20.06 -19.38 -16.60
N PRO A 98 -20.60 -19.98 -17.69
CA PRO A 98 -19.78 -20.69 -18.66
C PRO A 98 -18.78 -19.74 -19.31
N ARG A 99 -17.54 -19.81 -18.88
CA ARG A 99 -16.38 -19.10 -19.40
C ARG A 99 -15.21 -20.05 -19.40
N GLU A 100 -14.11 -19.67 -20.00
CA GLU A 100 -12.88 -20.45 -19.91
C GLU A 100 -12.52 -20.72 -18.44
N LYS A 101 -12.12 -21.95 -18.18
CA LYS A 101 -11.71 -22.39 -16.85
C LYS A 101 -10.36 -21.75 -16.54
N PRO A 102 -10.20 -21.02 -15.42
CA PRO A 102 -8.88 -20.56 -15.01
C PRO A 102 -8.05 -21.75 -14.51
N ASP A 103 -6.74 -21.65 -14.58
CA ASP A 103 -5.82 -22.64 -13.98
C ASP A 103 -5.70 -22.45 -12.46
N VAL A 104 -5.77 -21.18 -12.01
CA VAL A 104 -5.62 -20.82 -10.59
C VAL A 104 -6.55 -19.67 -10.22
N ILE A 105 -7.02 -19.66 -8.99
CA ILE A 105 -7.72 -18.51 -8.39
C ILE A 105 -6.89 -17.98 -7.24
N LEU A 106 -6.36 -16.76 -7.44
CA LEU A 106 -5.68 -16.00 -6.39
C LEU A 106 -6.65 -15.00 -5.80
N ALA A 107 -6.92 -15.10 -4.49
CA ALA A 107 -7.76 -14.17 -3.76
C ALA A 107 -6.94 -13.36 -2.77
N THR A 108 -6.97 -12.04 -2.92
CA THR A 108 -6.35 -11.12 -1.96
C THR A 108 -7.28 -10.90 -0.79
N TRP A 109 -6.75 -10.97 0.42
CA TRP A 109 -7.50 -10.82 1.67
C TRP A 109 -7.49 -9.37 2.21
N PRO A 110 -8.36 -8.46 1.72
CA PRO A 110 -8.66 -7.21 2.39
C PRO A 110 -9.83 -7.36 3.37
N HIS A 111 -10.60 -8.45 3.24
CA HIS A 111 -11.70 -8.89 4.12
C HIS A 111 -12.09 -10.35 3.80
N PRO A 112 -12.69 -11.09 4.74
CA PRO A 112 -12.90 -12.54 4.62
C PRO A 112 -13.77 -12.97 3.43
N PHE A 113 -14.71 -12.16 2.99
CA PHE A 113 -15.65 -12.52 1.92
C PHE A 113 -14.99 -12.74 0.56
N VAL A 114 -13.88 -12.05 0.25
CA VAL A 114 -13.09 -12.30 -0.98
C VAL A 114 -12.47 -13.68 -0.94
N GLY A 115 -11.86 -14.04 0.18
CA GLY A 115 -11.29 -15.38 0.38
C GLY A 115 -12.34 -16.48 0.26
N LEU A 116 -13.52 -16.31 0.88
CA LEU A 116 -14.63 -17.26 0.77
C LEU A 116 -15.12 -17.43 -0.67
N ALA A 117 -15.27 -16.33 -1.41
CA ALA A 117 -15.65 -16.37 -2.83
C ALA A 117 -14.59 -17.08 -3.67
N GLY A 118 -13.32 -16.79 -3.42
CA GLY A 118 -12.17 -17.43 -4.10
C GLY A 118 -12.13 -18.94 -3.85
N TRP A 119 -12.20 -19.34 -2.60
CA TRP A 119 -12.24 -20.75 -2.23
C TRP A 119 -13.43 -21.48 -2.86
N PHE A 120 -14.65 -20.91 -2.77
CA PHE A 120 -15.84 -21.50 -3.34
C PHE A 120 -15.71 -21.70 -4.87
N LEU A 121 -15.23 -20.70 -5.58
CA LEU A 121 -15.03 -20.80 -7.03
C LEU A 121 -13.93 -21.79 -7.39
N ALA A 122 -12.83 -21.81 -6.65
CA ALA A 122 -11.74 -22.75 -6.89
C ALA A 122 -12.21 -24.21 -6.73
N LYS A 123 -12.96 -24.47 -5.64
CA LYS A 123 -13.60 -25.77 -5.42
C LYS A 123 -14.58 -26.13 -6.52
N SER A 124 -15.45 -25.20 -6.92
CA SER A 124 -16.47 -25.43 -7.97
C SER A 124 -15.86 -25.71 -9.34
N LYS A 125 -14.75 -25.04 -9.66
CA LYS A 125 -14.04 -25.18 -10.95
C LYS A 125 -12.94 -26.24 -10.91
N LYS A 126 -12.67 -26.84 -9.75
CA LYS A 126 -11.59 -27.80 -9.53
C LYS A 126 -10.25 -27.24 -9.99
N VAL A 127 -9.82 -26.16 -9.38
CA VAL A 127 -8.55 -25.46 -9.62
C VAL A 127 -7.90 -25.04 -8.32
N SER A 128 -6.60 -24.74 -8.33
CA SER A 128 -5.86 -24.33 -7.16
C SER A 128 -6.37 -23.01 -6.59
N PHE A 129 -6.40 -22.93 -5.26
CA PHE A 129 -6.77 -21.73 -4.49
C PHE A 129 -5.55 -21.16 -3.79
N ILE A 130 -5.11 -19.97 -4.20
CA ILE A 130 -4.03 -19.21 -3.55
C ILE A 130 -4.64 -18.07 -2.76
N LEU A 131 -4.28 -17.98 -1.48
CA LEU A 131 -4.70 -16.90 -0.59
C LEU A 131 -3.55 -15.91 -0.41
N GLN A 132 -3.78 -14.62 -0.71
CA GLN A 132 -2.81 -13.55 -0.50
C GLN A 132 -3.22 -12.69 0.68
N ILE A 133 -2.42 -12.67 1.74
CA ILE A 133 -2.66 -11.96 2.99
C ILE A 133 -1.83 -10.68 3.00
N HIS A 134 -2.50 -9.52 2.93
CA HIS A 134 -1.86 -8.21 2.97
C HIS A 134 -1.66 -7.72 4.41
N ASP A 135 -2.63 -8.03 5.28
CA ASP A 135 -2.66 -7.63 6.68
C ASP A 135 -3.02 -8.84 7.54
N LEU A 136 -2.43 -8.96 8.71
CA LEU A 136 -2.73 -10.04 9.66
C LEU A 136 -4.06 -9.77 10.37
N TRP A 137 -5.12 -10.35 9.86
CA TRP A 137 -6.45 -10.29 10.47
C TRP A 137 -6.65 -11.53 11.37
N PRO A 138 -7.31 -11.41 12.52
CA PRO A 138 -7.92 -10.20 13.11
C PRO A 138 -6.96 -9.31 13.90
N LYS A 139 -5.65 -9.62 13.96
CA LYS A 139 -4.68 -8.88 14.77
C LYS A 139 -4.67 -7.39 14.42
N ASN A 140 -4.77 -7.05 13.13
CA ASN A 140 -4.82 -5.67 12.67
C ASN A 140 -6.05 -4.90 13.23
N LEU A 141 -7.21 -5.57 13.37
CA LEU A 141 -8.38 -4.96 14.00
C LEU A 141 -8.15 -4.63 15.48
N VAL A 142 -7.42 -5.49 16.19
CA VAL A 142 -7.13 -5.29 17.60
C VAL A 142 -6.09 -4.18 17.78
N GLU A 143 -4.97 -4.27 17.10
CA GLU A 143 -3.81 -3.39 17.28
C GLU A 143 -4.03 -1.96 16.74
N ILE A 144 -4.66 -1.84 15.55
CA ILE A 144 -4.88 -0.54 14.91
C ILE A 144 -6.32 -0.08 15.06
N GLY A 145 -7.26 -1.01 14.94
CA GLY A 145 -8.69 -0.71 14.98
C GLY A 145 -9.24 -0.51 16.39
N GLY A 146 -8.50 -0.87 17.45
CA GLY A 146 -8.94 -0.74 18.84
C GLY A 146 -10.07 -1.70 19.26
N TYR A 147 -10.33 -2.75 18.46
CA TYR A 147 -11.34 -3.73 18.81
C TYR A 147 -10.83 -4.69 19.89
N SER A 148 -11.72 -5.09 20.80
CA SER A 148 -11.37 -6.11 21.79
C SER A 148 -11.14 -7.47 21.14
N SER A 149 -10.04 -8.15 21.48
CA SER A 149 -9.76 -9.51 21.05
C SER A 149 -10.84 -10.52 21.45
N ARG A 150 -11.64 -10.20 22.48
CA ARG A 150 -12.75 -11.02 22.95
C ARG A 150 -14.06 -10.80 22.19
N SER A 151 -14.13 -9.78 21.31
CA SER A 151 -15.37 -9.49 20.60
C SER A 151 -15.77 -10.63 19.66
N PRO A 152 -17.07 -10.94 19.52
CA PRO A 152 -17.54 -12.02 18.65
C PRO A 152 -17.12 -11.84 17.19
N SER A 153 -17.07 -10.60 16.70
CA SER A 153 -16.65 -10.28 15.33
C SER A 153 -15.17 -10.61 15.09
N VAL A 154 -14.29 -10.27 16.04
CA VAL A 154 -12.85 -10.59 15.96
C VAL A 154 -12.63 -12.10 15.98
N LYS A 155 -13.33 -12.82 16.87
CA LYS A 155 -13.29 -14.29 16.92
C LYS A 155 -13.77 -14.94 15.63
N LEU A 156 -14.90 -14.45 15.07
CA LEU A 156 -15.42 -14.97 13.81
C LEU A 156 -14.43 -14.77 12.65
N ILE A 157 -13.80 -13.60 12.57
CA ILE A 157 -12.80 -13.32 11.55
C ILE A 157 -11.59 -14.25 11.71
N GLY A 158 -11.12 -14.52 12.93
CA GLY A 158 -10.06 -15.48 13.18
C GLY A 158 -10.40 -16.92 12.77
N ILE A 159 -11.65 -17.35 13.00
CA ILE A 159 -12.14 -18.65 12.51
C ILE A 159 -12.15 -18.71 11.00
N LEU A 160 -12.58 -17.65 10.32
CA LEU A 160 -12.60 -17.57 8.86
C LEU A 160 -11.18 -17.50 8.28
N GLU A 161 -10.26 -16.80 8.95
CA GLU A 161 -8.83 -16.77 8.55
C GLU A 161 -8.26 -18.20 8.58
N LYS A 162 -8.35 -18.88 9.72
CA LYS A 162 -7.88 -20.26 9.83
C LYS A 162 -8.53 -21.17 8.81
N PHE A 163 -9.85 -21.09 8.65
CA PHE A 163 -10.59 -21.89 7.66
C PHE A 163 -10.05 -21.71 6.23
N LEU A 164 -9.76 -20.48 5.81
CA LEU A 164 -9.27 -20.20 4.47
C LEU A 164 -7.80 -20.58 4.30
N CYS A 165 -6.99 -20.35 5.32
CA CYS A 165 -5.58 -20.78 5.33
C CYS A 165 -5.44 -22.30 5.25
N ASP A 166 -6.26 -23.05 5.98
CA ASP A 166 -6.28 -24.53 5.91
C ASP A 166 -6.58 -25.03 4.49
N ARG A 167 -7.43 -24.32 3.75
CA ARG A 167 -7.93 -24.72 2.41
C ARG A 167 -7.14 -24.16 1.24
N ALA A 168 -6.30 -23.17 1.47
CA ALA A 168 -5.41 -22.67 0.45
C ALA A 168 -4.35 -23.72 0.07
N SER A 169 -4.08 -23.88 -1.20
CA SER A 169 -2.95 -24.68 -1.68
C SER A 169 -1.62 -24.00 -1.40
N ARG A 170 -1.60 -22.68 -1.49
CA ARG A 170 -0.48 -21.81 -1.12
C ARG A 170 -1.02 -20.52 -0.47
N ILE A 171 -0.22 -19.93 0.42
CA ILE A 171 -0.54 -18.67 1.09
C ILE A 171 0.61 -17.70 0.86
N ILE A 172 0.30 -16.55 0.29
CA ILE A 172 1.27 -15.47 0.08
C ILE A 172 1.12 -14.48 1.22
N VAL A 173 2.19 -14.20 1.95
CA VAL A 173 2.26 -13.19 3.01
C VAL A 173 3.17 -12.05 2.60
N LEU A 174 2.82 -10.82 3.01
CA LEU A 174 3.58 -9.62 2.68
C LEU A 174 4.59 -9.25 3.77
N MET A 175 4.47 -9.82 4.96
CA MET A 175 5.34 -9.59 6.11
C MET A 175 6.39 -10.70 6.19
N PRO A 176 7.68 -10.37 6.45
CA PRO A 176 8.76 -11.37 6.45
C PRO A 176 8.58 -12.47 7.50
N LYS A 177 7.97 -12.15 8.64
CA LYS A 177 7.62 -13.13 9.68
C LYS A 177 6.15 -13.52 9.68
N GLY A 178 5.44 -13.34 8.55
CA GLY A 178 4.05 -13.79 8.40
C GLY A 178 3.87 -15.29 8.61
N ALA A 179 4.90 -16.10 8.29
CA ALA A 179 4.91 -17.53 8.56
C ALA A 179 4.86 -17.83 10.06
N GLU A 180 5.59 -17.08 10.91
CA GLU A 180 5.55 -17.23 12.36
C GLU A 180 4.14 -16.99 12.92
N TYR A 181 3.44 -15.96 12.39
CA TYR A 181 2.06 -15.72 12.75
C TYR A 181 1.13 -16.89 12.35
N LEU A 182 1.22 -17.35 11.10
CA LEU A 182 0.37 -18.43 10.61
C LEU A 182 0.67 -19.76 11.29
N ALA A 183 1.90 -19.99 11.74
CA ALA A 183 2.26 -21.14 12.56
C ALA A 183 1.49 -21.18 13.90
N THR A 184 1.17 -20.00 14.49
CA THR A 184 0.31 -19.94 15.70
C THR A 184 -1.12 -20.41 15.43
N LEU A 185 -1.55 -20.40 14.16
CA LEU A 185 -2.84 -20.94 13.72
C LEU A 185 -2.77 -22.41 13.28
N GLY A 186 -1.58 -23.03 13.39
CA GLY A 186 -1.33 -24.41 12.96
C GLY A 186 -1.22 -24.60 11.45
N ILE A 187 -0.88 -23.53 10.70
CA ILE A 187 -0.67 -23.62 9.26
C ILE A 187 0.77 -24.07 8.97
N PRO A 188 0.97 -25.13 8.17
CA PRO A 188 2.29 -25.64 7.89
C PRO A 188 3.10 -24.70 6.99
N ASP A 189 4.40 -24.57 7.28
CA ASP A 189 5.33 -23.62 6.63
C ASP A 189 5.44 -23.82 5.10
N HIS A 190 5.40 -25.08 4.63
CA HIS A 190 5.49 -25.37 3.20
C HIS A 190 4.35 -24.77 2.35
N LYS A 191 3.26 -24.33 2.95
CA LYS A 191 2.18 -23.60 2.26
C LYS A 191 2.47 -22.12 2.12
N ILE A 192 3.40 -21.56 2.89
CA ILE A 192 3.56 -20.12 3.09
C ILE A 192 4.73 -19.60 2.27
N VAL A 193 4.49 -18.55 1.50
CA VAL A 193 5.52 -17.89 0.67
C VAL A 193 5.52 -16.39 0.95
N TYR A 194 6.70 -15.84 1.23
CA TYR A 194 6.89 -14.42 1.43
C TYR A 194 7.08 -13.71 0.09
N ILE A 195 6.10 -12.88 -0.30
CA ILE A 195 6.19 -11.98 -1.45
C ILE A 195 5.78 -10.58 -1.01
N PRO A 196 6.73 -9.70 -0.67
CA PRO A 196 6.45 -8.35 -0.18
C PRO A 196 5.78 -7.46 -1.22
N ASN A 197 5.43 -6.25 -0.82
CA ASN A 197 5.13 -5.19 -1.78
C ASN A 197 6.40 -4.82 -2.55
N GLY A 198 6.18 -4.20 -3.70
CA GLY A 198 7.27 -3.78 -4.57
C GLY A 198 6.91 -2.56 -5.38
N VAL A 199 7.80 -2.20 -6.28
CA VAL A 199 7.67 -1.05 -7.17
C VAL A 199 7.79 -1.48 -8.62
N SER A 200 7.01 -0.85 -9.51
CA SER A 200 7.16 -1.02 -10.95
C SER A 200 8.29 -0.14 -11.47
N PRO A 201 9.42 -0.70 -11.98
CA PRO A 201 10.51 0.10 -12.52
C PRO A 201 10.07 1.04 -13.66
N GLU A 202 9.16 0.58 -14.51
CA GLU A 202 8.66 1.36 -15.64
C GLU A 202 7.91 2.63 -15.21
N LEU A 203 7.26 2.61 -14.04
CA LEU A 203 6.61 3.79 -13.50
C LEU A 203 7.65 4.87 -13.17
N PHE A 204 8.82 4.47 -12.67
CA PHE A 204 9.89 5.39 -12.25
C PHE A 204 10.88 5.73 -13.37
N SER A 205 10.84 5.05 -14.50
CA SER A 205 11.62 5.41 -15.69
C SER A 205 11.01 6.57 -16.48
N ASN A 206 9.70 6.83 -16.30
CA ASN A 206 8.98 7.91 -16.97
C ASN A 206 8.57 9.01 -15.98
N THR A 207 9.38 10.03 -15.87
CA THR A 207 9.18 11.17 -14.95
C THR A 207 8.64 12.43 -15.63
N SER A 208 8.21 12.32 -16.90
CA SER A 208 7.76 13.47 -17.71
C SER A 208 6.32 13.93 -17.40
N ALA A 209 5.60 13.27 -16.49
CA ALA A 209 4.27 13.69 -16.07
C ALA A 209 4.34 15.07 -15.39
N GLY A 210 3.54 16.03 -15.89
CA GLY A 210 3.43 17.36 -15.27
C GLY A 210 2.81 17.25 -13.88
N LEU A 211 3.34 18.02 -12.92
CA LEU A 211 2.72 18.19 -11.60
C LEU A 211 1.47 19.06 -11.72
N PRO A 212 0.48 18.88 -10.83
CA PRO A 212 -0.58 19.87 -10.66
C PRO A 212 0.01 21.26 -10.40
N GLU A 213 -0.59 22.29 -10.97
CA GLU A 213 -0.09 23.67 -10.93
C GLU A 213 0.20 24.13 -9.50
N GLU A 214 -0.75 23.95 -8.58
CA GLU A 214 -0.58 24.27 -7.16
C GLU A 214 0.69 23.65 -6.53
N ILE A 215 0.98 22.38 -6.85
CA ILE A 215 2.17 21.69 -6.32
C ILE A 215 3.43 22.22 -7.01
N SER A 216 3.36 22.46 -8.32
CA SER A 216 4.50 22.96 -9.09
C SER A 216 4.95 24.35 -8.63
N GLU A 217 3.99 25.25 -8.39
CA GLU A 217 4.25 26.59 -7.87
C GLU A 217 4.86 26.55 -6.46
N LEU A 218 4.27 25.74 -5.57
CA LEU A 218 4.80 25.56 -4.21
C LEU A 218 6.23 25.03 -4.22
N VAL A 219 6.50 23.98 -5.01
CA VAL A 219 7.84 23.40 -5.13
C VAL A 219 8.84 24.44 -5.66
N SER A 220 8.44 25.23 -6.68
CA SER A 220 9.26 26.29 -7.26
C SER A 220 9.58 27.38 -6.24
N ASP A 221 8.58 27.83 -5.48
CA ASP A 221 8.76 28.84 -4.42
C ASP A 221 9.73 28.33 -3.32
N VAL A 222 9.53 27.12 -2.83
CA VAL A 222 10.40 26.52 -1.81
C VAL A 222 11.83 26.38 -2.29
N LYS A 223 12.02 25.92 -3.52
CA LYS A 223 13.35 25.75 -4.13
C LYS A 223 14.04 27.09 -4.40
N SER A 224 13.30 28.13 -4.84
CA SER A 224 13.85 29.48 -5.06
C SER A 224 14.41 30.10 -3.79
N LYS A 225 13.88 29.71 -2.62
CA LYS A 225 14.36 30.13 -1.30
C LYS A 225 15.53 29.27 -0.79
N GLY A 226 16.06 28.35 -1.61
CA GLY A 226 17.18 27.46 -1.24
C GLY A 226 16.83 26.43 -0.17
N LYS A 227 15.53 26.15 0.05
CA LYS A 227 15.09 25.19 1.06
C LYS A 227 15.08 23.76 0.52
N LEU A 228 15.38 22.80 1.38
CA LEU A 228 15.22 21.38 1.13
C LEU A 228 13.75 20.99 1.31
N LEU A 229 13.23 20.25 0.35
CA LEU A 229 11.83 19.81 0.33
C LEU A 229 11.73 18.37 0.88
N ILE A 230 11.01 18.22 2.00
CA ILE A 230 10.81 16.96 2.69
C ILE A 230 9.39 16.48 2.41
N ILE A 231 9.22 15.30 1.81
CA ILE A 231 7.91 14.83 1.38
C ILE A 231 7.37 13.68 2.22
N TYR A 232 6.08 13.77 2.52
CA TYR A 232 5.22 12.64 2.80
C TYR A 232 4.13 12.56 1.72
N ALA A 233 3.98 11.39 1.08
CA ALA A 233 2.91 11.17 0.10
C ALA A 233 2.05 9.97 0.47
N GLY A 234 0.74 10.20 0.71
CA GLY A 234 -0.17 9.11 1.04
C GLY A 234 -1.39 9.50 1.88
N ALA A 235 -2.10 8.50 2.41
CA ALA A 235 -3.28 8.73 3.22
C ALA A 235 -2.97 9.48 4.53
N HIS A 236 -3.77 10.50 4.82
CA HIS A 236 -3.73 11.27 6.07
C HIS A 236 -4.70 10.63 7.08
N GLY A 237 -4.32 9.46 7.60
CA GLY A 237 -5.11 8.70 8.56
C GLY A 237 -4.29 8.31 9.79
N ILE A 238 -4.99 7.96 10.86
CA ILE A 238 -4.45 7.65 12.20
C ILE A 238 -3.27 6.67 12.17
N ALA A 239 -3.33 5.66 11.31
CA ALA A 239 -2.27 4.65 11.21
C ALA A 239 -0.92 5.19 10.71
N ASN A 240 -0.88 6.40 10.18
CA ASN A 240 0.35 7.02 9.64
C ASN A 240 1.00 8.02 10.62
N SER A 241 0.36 8.36 11.75
CA SER A 241 0.89 9.25 12.80
C SER A 241 1.52 10.55 12.25
N LEU A 242 0.79 11.27 11.39
CA LEU A 242 1.31 12.46 10.72
C LEU A 242 1.47 13.66 11.65
N ASN A 243 0.83 13.65 12.81
CA ASN A 243 1.09 14.60 13.90
C ASN A 243 2.59 14.64 14.25
N THR A 244 3.30 13.50 14.19
CA THR A 244 4.76 13.45 14.40
C THR A 244 5.53 14.36 13.42
N ILE A 245 5.03 14.51 12.17
CA ILE A 245 5.65 15.44 11.20
C ILE A 245 5.36 16.90 11.60
N VAL A 246 4.14 17.22 12.01
CA VAL A 246 3.77 18.59 12.42
C VAL A 246 4.58 19.01 13.64
N GLU A 247 4.68 18.15 14.65
CA GLU A 247 5.50 18.37 15.83
C GLU A 247 6.99 18.53 15.48
N ALA A 248 7.55 17.67 14.60
CA ALA A 248 8.94 17.76 14.15
C ALA A 248 9.20 19.07 13.38
N ALA A 249 8.26 19.52 12.54
CA ALA A 249 8.36 20.80 11.84
C ALA A 249 8.41 21.97 12.82
N GLY A 250 7.60 21.93 13.89
CA GLY A 250 7.62 22.90 14.98
C GLY A 250 8.97 22.91 15.73
N LEU A 251 9.51 21.74 16.07
CA LEU A 251 10.81 21.61 16.74
C LEU A 251 11.97 22.14 15.88
N ILE A 252 11.93 21.91 14.58
CA ILE A 252 12.94 22.41 13.64
C ILE A 252 12.87 23.94 13.54
N LYS A 253 11.65 24.50 13.44
CA LYS A 253 11.42 25.95 13.41
C LYS A 253 11.86 26.62 14.71
N ALA A 254 11.52 26.06 15.85
CA ALA A 254 11.91 26.57 17.17
C ALA A 254 13.43 26.64 17.36
N LYS A 255 14.21 25.81 16.62
CA LYS A 255 15.69 25.85 16.58
C LYS A 255 16.24 26.86 15.59
N GLY A 256 15.40 27.66 14.92
CA GLY A 256 15.82 28.63 13.91
C GLY A 256 16.36 27.99 12.63
N ILE A 257 15.95 26.76 12.29
CA ILE A 257 16.40 26.05 11.09
C ILE A 257 15.40 26.31 9.96
N ASP A 258 15.69 27.30 9.13
CA ASP A 258 14.79 27.76 8.05
C ASP A 258 15.01 27.05 6.70
N LYS A 259 16.01 26.17 6.62
CA LYS A 259 16.41 25.51 5.36
C LYS A 259 15.55 24.30 4.95
N VAL A 260 14.44 24.02 5.62
CA VAL A 260 13.57 22.87 5.32
C VAL A 260 12.13 23.30 5.15
N HIS A 261 11.43 22.61 4.25
CA HIS A 261 9.98 22.72 4.08
C HIS A 261 9.35 21.33 3.93
N PHE A 262 8.29 21.08 4.68
CA PHE A 262 7.56 19.83 4.63
C PHE A 262 6.41 19.93 3.64
N LEU A 263 6.27 18.94 2.74
CA LEU A 263 5.20 18.81 1.78
C LEU A 263 4.41 17.52 2.06
N LEU A 264 3.18 17.67 2.54
CA LEU A 264 2.28 16.55 2.82
C LEU A 264 1.26 16.44 1.68
N VAL A 265 1.42 15.43 0.82
CA VAL A 265 0.57 15.18 -0.36
C VAL A 265 -0.35 14.02 -0.09
N GLY A 266 -1.66 14.26 -0.15
CA GLY A 266 -2.65 13.23 0.09
C GLY A 266 -3.94 13.73 0.66
N ASP A 267 -4.76 12.79 1.13
CA ASP A 267 -6.04 13.06 1.76
C ASP A 267 -6.36 12.04 2.84
N GLY A 268 -7.30 12.37 3.71
CA GLY A 268 -7.78 11.50 4.77
C GLY A 268 -8.41 12.25 5.93
N PRO A 269 -9.00 11.52 6.88
CA PRO A 269 -9.79 12.11 7.97
C PRO A 269 -8.99 13.06 8.88
N GLU A 270 -7.67 12.91 8.94
CA GLU A 270 -6.83 13.75 9.82
C GLU A 270 -6.28 15.00 9.12
N LYS A 271 -6.42 15.14 7.78
CA LYS A 271 -5.81 16.25 7.04
C LYS A 271 -6.17 17.62 7.60
N SER A 272 -7.46 17.89 7.81
CA SER A 272 -7.94 19.18 8.34
C SER A 272 -7.47 19.42 9.77
N ILE A 273 -7.40 18.38 10.59
CA ILE A 273 -6.94 18.47 11.98
C ILE A 273 -5.46 18.90 11.99
N LEU A 274 -4.63 18.20 11.22
CA LEU A 274 -3.20 18.47 11.11
C LEU A 274 -2.89 19.86 10.53
N ALA A 275 -3.66 20.29 9.52
CA ALA A 275 -3.51 21.62 8.93
C ALA A 275 -3.86 22.72 9.93
N ASN A 276 -4.94 22.55 10.71
CA ASN A 276 -5.34 23.49 11.75
C ASN A 276 -4.29 23.55 12.88
N GLU A 277 -3.73 22.40 13.28
CA GLU A 277 -2.68 22.33 14.28
C GLU A 277 -1.41 23.07 13.81
N ALA A 278 -0.97 22.81 12.58
CA ALA A 278 0.17 23.51 11.97
C ALA A 278 -0.06 25.03 11.93
N HIS A 279 -1.27 25.47 11.57
CA HIS A 279 -1.64 26.89 11.56
C HIS A 279 -1.64 27.48 12.97
N ALA A 280 -2.22 26.80 13.97
CA ALA A 280 -2.25 27.25 15.36
C ALA A 280 -0.84 27.39 15.96
N LEU A 281 0.11 26.55 15.54
CA LEU A 281 1.52 26.62 15.88
C LEU A 281 2.30 27.67 15.06
N GLY A 282 1.64 28.36 14.13
CA GLY A 282 2.25 29.38 13.27
C GLY A 282 3.32 28.79 12.34
N LEU A 283 3.20 27.54 11.92
CA LEU A 283 4.21 26.91 11.05
C LEU A 283 4.06 27.37 9.60
N ASP A 284 5.13 27.95 9.07
CA ASP A 284 5.27 28.39 7.66
C ASP A 284 6.20 27.46 6.86
N ASN A 285 6.73 26.43 7.51
CA ASN A 285 7.62 25.43 6.95
C ASN A 285 6.92 24.09 6.65
N ILE A 286 5.58 24.08 6.54
CA ILE A 286 4.79 22.89 6.22
C ILE A 286 3.60 23.25 5.32
N SER A 287 3.34 22.44 4.30
CA SER A 287 2.23 22.60 3.35
C SER A 287 1.47 21.30 3.12
N PHE A 288 0.15 21.42 2.93
CA PHE A 288 -0.76 20.29 2.73
C PHE A 288 -1.41 20.39 1.35
N CYS A 289 -1.07 19.46 0.45
CA CYS A 289 -1.63 19.36 -0.90
C CYS A 289 -2.63 18.23 -1.03
N GLY A 290 -3.43 18.27 -2.09
CA GLY A 290 -4.37 17.22 -2.44
C GLY A 290 -3.69 15.92 -2.87
N PRO A 291 -4.47 14.82 -3.01
CA PRO A 291 -3.94 13.55 -3.51
C PRO A 291 -3.61 13.66 -5.00
N VAL A 292 -2.55 12.99 -5.43
CA VAL A 292 -2.17 12.87 -6.83
C VAL A 292 -2.32 11.44 -7.34
N PRO A 293 -2.60 11.22 -8.63
CA PRO A 293 -2.58 9.91 -9.25
C PRO A 293 -1.21 9.22 -9.13
N LYS A 294 -1.20 7.89 -9.11
CA LYS A 294 0.02 7.10 -8.93
C LYS A 294 1.09 7.39 -9.99
N TYR A 295 0.69 7.64 -11.23
CA TYR A 295 1.62 7.93 -12.34
C TYR A 295 2.34 9.29 -12.21
N ILE A 296 1.85 10.22 -11.39
CA ILE A 296 2.50 11.49 -11.08
C ILE A 296 3.56 11.35 -9.97
N MET A 297 3.47 10.30 -9.17
CA MET A 297 4.33 10.11 -7.99
C MET A 297 5.83 10.17 -8.32
N PRO A 298 6.35 9.57 -9.41
CA PRO A 298 7.76 9.66 -9.74
C PRO A 298 8.23 11.11 -10.01
N ALA A 299 7.44 11.87 -10.77
CA ALA A 299 7.75 13.28 -11.04
C ALA A 299 7.76 14.11 -9.75
N LEU A 300 6.77 13.91 -8.88
CA LEU A 300 6.67 14.58 -7.59
C LEU A 300 7.88 14.24 -6.69
N LEU A 301 8.20 12.96 -6.54
CA LEU A 301 9.32 12.52 -5.71
C LEU A 301 10.67 13.02 -6.25
N ASN A 302 10.83 13.12 -7.56
CA ASN A 302 12.06 13.68 -8.16
C ASN A 302 12.32 15.14 -7.78
N MET A 303 11.27 15.91 -7.55
CA MET A 303 11.36 17.32 -7.14
C MET A 303 11.72 17.50 -5.67
N THR A 304 11.71 16.44 -4.87
CA THR A 304 11.97 16.48 -3.43
C THR A 304 13.38 16.04 -3.07
N ASP A 305 13.82 16.33 -1.86
CA ASP A 305 15.19 16.06 -1.40
C ASP A 305 15.26 14.90 -0.41
N ILE A 306 14.26 14.76 0.46
CA ILE A 306 14.18 13.75 1.51
C ILE A 306 12.74 13.23 1.57
N ALA A 307 12.57 11.93 1.70
CA ALA A 307 11.26 11.33 1.96
C ALA A 307 11.11 10.97 3.45
N VAL A 308 9.92 11.21 4.00
CA VAL A 308 9.62 10.89 5.39
C VAL A 308 8.44 9.94 5.49
N LYS A 309 8.57 8.92 6.31
CA LYS A 309 7.50 7.98 6.61
C LYS A 309 7.38 7.77 8.12
N PRO A 310 6.52 8.53 8.79
CA PRO A 310 6.19 8.24 10.19
C PRO A 310 5.40 6.95 10.30
N GLY A 311 5.30 6.41 11.49
CA GLY A 311 4.55 5.21 11.79
C GLY A 311 4.05 5.22 13.21
N ARG A 312 2.97 4.46 13.44
CA ARG A 312 2.39 4.27 14.76
C ARG A 312 3.03 3.07 15.45
N LYS A 313 3.22 3.16 16.75
CA LYS A 313 3.64 2.02 17.57
C LYS A 313 2.55 0.94 17.56
N SER A 314 2.90 -0.28 17.18
CA SER A 314 1.98 -1.43 17.18
C SER A 314 2.72 -2.74 17.30
N GLY A 315 2.09 -3.77 17.85
CA GLY A 315 2.60 -5.14 17.90
C GLY A 315 2.64 -5.87 16.56
N LEU A 316 2.15 -5.22 15.48
CA LEU A 316 2.27 -5.77 14.12
C LEU A 316 3.72 -5.73 13.62
N GLY A 317 4.53 -4.81 14.14
CA GLY A 317 5.96 -4.72 13.85
C GLY A 317 6.74 -5.99 14.15
N ASP A 318 6.29 -6.82 15.10
CA ASP A 318 6.92 -8.10 15.46
C ASP A 318 6.92 -9.12 14.31
N TYR A 319 5.96 -8.99 13.37
CA TYR A 319 5.87 -9.83 12.18
C TYR A 319 6.47 -9.17 10.94
N GLY A 320 6.87 -7.92 11.06
CA GLY A 320 7.38 -7.12 9.96
C GLY A 320 6.31 -6.35 9.20
N VAL A 321 6.76 -5.45 8.35
CA VAL A 321 5.91 -4.58 7.54
C VAL A 321 6.38 -4.52 6.09
N SER A 322 5.47 -4.23 5.18
CA SER A 322 5.76 -4.08 3.76
C SER A 322 5.02 -2.86 3.18
N PRO A 323 5.40 -1.64 3.56
CA PRO A 323 4.68 -0.44 3.16
C PRO A 323 5.02 0.00 1.72
N ASN A 324 4.01 0.11 0.85
CA ASN A 324 4.19 0.51 -0.55
C ASN A 324 4.99 1.83 -0.72
N LYS A 325 4.69 2.84 0.11
CA LYS A 325 5.35 4.15 0.04
C LYS A 325 6.87 4.06 0.17
N LEU A 326 7.35 3.16 1.04
CA LEU A 326 8.78 3.01 1.28
C LEU A 326 9.51 2.61 -0.01
N TYR A 327 8.94 1.66 -0.74
CA TYR A 327 9.53 1.20 -2.00
C TYR A 327 9.44 2.27 -3.10
N ASP A 328 8.37 3.08 -3.12
CA ASP A 328 8.29 4.24 -4.01
C ASP A 328 9.40 5.28 -3.69
N TYR A 329 9.65 5.54 -2.41
CA TYR A 329 10.69 6.47 -1.98
C TYR A 329 12.10 5.93 -2.33
N MET A 330 12.35 4.65 -2.11
CA MET A 330 13.59 4.00 -2.53
C MET A 330 13.77 4.09 -4.06
N ALA A 331 12.71 3.82 -4.83
CA ALA A 331 12.76 3.87 -6.29
C ALA A 331 12.98 5.28 -6.86
N SER A 332 12.71 6.32 -6.08
CA SER A 332 13.02 7.71 -6.45
C SER A 332 14.43 8.14 -6.08
N ALA A 333 15.27 7.23 -5.59
CA ALA A 333 16.64 7.49 -5.15
C ALA A 333 16.75 8.65 -4.15
N LYS A 334 15.81 8.74 -3.19
CA LYS A 334 15.84 9.76 -2.13
C LYS A 334 16.24 9.16 -0.80
N PRO A 335 17.02 9.86 0.03
CA PRO A 335 17.24 9.45 1.41
C PRO A 335 15.93 9.46 2.18
N ILE A 336 15.78 8.51 3.09
CA ILE A 336 14.50 8.25 3.78
C ILE A 336 14.69 8.44 5.28
N VAL A 337 13.76 9.16 5.91
CA VAL A 337 13.60 9.18 7.36
C VAL A 337 12.38 8.33 7.71
N TRP A 338 12.62 7.20 8.34
CA TRP A 338 11.58 6.21 8.60
C TRP A 338 11.39 5.90 10.08
N SER A 339 10.17 6.09 10.55
CA SER A 339 9.77 5.67 11.88
C SER A 339 9.34 4.21 11.89
N THR A 340 10.00 3.37 12.67
CA THR A 340 9.66 1.95 12.74
C THR A 340 10.09 1.30 14.05
N ASN A 341 9.29 0.33 14.51
CA ASN A 341 9.66 -0.68 15.51
C ASN A 341 9.56 -2.09 14.89
N SER A 342 9.58 -2.18 13.57
CA SER A 342 9.47 -3.45 12.87
C SER A 342 10.74 -4.27 12.94
N VAL A 343 10.58 -5.59 12.94
CA VAL A 343 11.71 -6.55 12.88
C VAL A 343 12.47 -6.50 11.57
N ASN A 344 11.90 -5.93 10.51
CA ASN A 344 12.61 -5.67 9.26
C ASN A 344 12.78 -4.17 9.03
N ASN A 345 13.93 -3.79 8.55
CA ASN A 345 14.26 -2.40 8.26
C ASN A 345 14.98 -2.23 6.92
N PRO A 346 14.23 -2.24 5.79
CA PRO A 346 14.82 -2.05 4.47
C PRO A 346 15.62 -0.75 4.29
N VAL A 347 15.36 0.29 5.10
CA VAL A 347 16.11 1.55 5.06
C VAL A 347 17.53 1.36 5.61
N GLU A 348 17.65 0.63 6.71
CA GLU A 348 18.96 0.27 7.29
C GLU A 348 19.66 -0.79 6.44
N ASP A 349 18.95 -1.84 6.01
CA ASP A 349 19.49 -2.90 5.16
C ASP A 349 20.12 -2.34 3.88
N ALA A 350 19.50 -1.32 3.29
CA ALA A 350 20.01 -0.63 2.10
C ALA A 350 21.01 0.49 2.43
N GLY A 351 21.11 0.93 3.68
CA GLY A 351 21.86 2.14 4.05
C GLY A 351 21.38 3.40 3.33
N CYS A 352 20.05 3.51 3.10
CA CYS A 352 19.46 4.57 2.28
C CYS A 352 18.75 5.65 3.10
N GLY A 353 18.98 5.70 4.40
CA GLY A 353 18.31 6.69 5.24
C GLY A 353 18.60 6.51 6.72
N LEU A 354 17.74 7.07 7.54
CA LEU A 354 17.80 7.00 9.00
C LEU A 354 16.48 6.50 9.57
N SER A 355 16.56 5.61 10.54
CA SER A 355 15.39 5.11 11.26
C SER A 355 15.31 5.68 12.66
N PHE A 356 14.10 5.78 13.20
CA PHE A 356 13.84 6.26 14.55
C PHE A 356 12.58 5.58 15.13
N PRO A 357 12.37 5.61 16.47
CA PRO A 357 11.20 5.01 17.10
C PRO A 357 9.88 5.63 16.62
N PRO A 358 8.77 4.85 16.58
CA PRO A 358 7.47 5.40 16.25
C PRO A 358 7.02 6.51 17.21
N GLU A 359 6.31 7.50 16.64
CA GLU A 359 5.69 8.61 17.41
C GLU A 359 6.70 9.49 18.18
N ASP A 360 7.97 9.49 17.75
CA ASP A 360 9.03 10.32 18.32
C ASP A 360 9.38 11.49 17.38
N ALA A 361 8.73 12.63 17.60
CA ALA A 361 8.95 13.84 16.81
C ALA A 361 10.35 14.43 17.01
N GLN A 362 10.94 14.27 18.18
CA GLN A 362 12.28 14.77 18.46
C GLN A 362 13.34 13.99 17.70
N ALA A 363 13.24 12.66 17.70
CA ALA A 363 14.12 11.80 16.91
C ALA A 363 13.94 12.02 15.42
N MET A 364 12.69 12.23 14.94
CA MET A 364 12.43 12.61 13.55
C MET A 364 13.12 13.93 13.19
N ALA A 365 12.95 14.96 14.00
CA ALA A 365 13.58 16.26 13.75
C ALA A 365 15.10 16.15 13.71
N GLN A 366 15.73 15.40 14.63
CA GLN A 366 17.16 15.14 14.64
C GLN A 366 17.64 14.42 13.38
N ALA A 367 16.93 13.37 12.95
CA ALA A 367 17.26 12.62 11.74
C ALA A 367 17.18 13.50 10.49
N ILE A 368 16.14 14.34 10.38
CA ILE A 368 15.98 15.29 9.28
C ILE A 368 17.13 16.31 9.26
N VAL A 369 17.43 16.92 10.40
CA VAL A 369 18.54 17.91 10.51
C VAL A 369 19.88 17.27 10.16
N LYS A 370 20.12 16.02 10.56
CA LYS A 370 21.32 15.29 10.19
C LYS A 370 21.43 15.14 8.67
N LEU A 371 20.37 14.71 7.97
CA LEU A 371 20.35 14.62 6.51
C LEU A 371 20.51 15.99 5.83
N CYS A 372 19.91 17.03 6.39
CA CYS A 372 20.05 18.39 5.87
C CYS A 372 21.47 18.98 5.99
N ASN A 373 22.28 18.47 6.91
CA ASN A 373 23.67 18.87 7.09
C ASN A 373 24.66 18.07 6.22
N MET A 374 24.20 17.00 5.57
CA MET A 374 24.98 16.27 4.58
C MET A 374 25.09 17.06 3.27
N SER A 375 26.15 16.84 2.50
CA SER A 375 26.26 17.39 1.16
C SER A 375 25.17 16.83 0.22
N GLN A 376 24.97 17.45 -0.91
CA GLN A 376 24.04 16.95 -1.91
C GLN A 376 24.49 15.58 -2.44
N GLU A 377 25.76 15.41 -2.65
CA GLU A 377 26.40 14.19 -3.14
C GLU A 377 26.19 13.02 -2.15
N GLU A 378 26.41 13.27 -0.86
CA GLU A 378 26.17 12.26 0.18
C GLU A 378 24.71 11.80 0.22
N ARG A 379 23.75 12.76 0.10
CA ARG A 379 22.32 12.41 0.03
C ARG A 379 21.98 11.64 -1.25
N GLN A 380 22.56 12.01 -2.39
CA GLN A 380 22.34 11.31 -3.66
C GLN A 380 22.85 9.87 -3.60
N GLU A 381 24.07 9.68 -3.06
CA GLU A 381 24.65 8.34 -2.91
C GLU A 381 23.83 7.47 -1.94
N MET A 382 23.35 8.07 -0.83
CA MET A 382 22.43 7.39 0.09
C MET A 382 21.13 6.98 -0.62
N GLY A 383 20.52 7.86 -1.40
CA GLY A 383 19.31 7.57 -2.17
C GLY A 383 19.55 6.49 -3.24
N LYS A 384 20.72 6.53 -3.91
CA LYS A 384 21.11 5.53 -4.91
C LYS A 384 21.16 4.12 -4.32
N ARG A 385 21.71 3.94 -3.12
CA ARG A 385 21.72 2.64 -2.44
C ARG A 385 20.28 2.11 -2.24
N GLY A 386 19.32 2.99 -1.90
CA GLY A 386 17.91 2.62 -1.81
C GLY A 386 17.33 2.16 -3.15
N TYR A 387 17.65 2.88 -4.23
CA TYR A 387 17.24 2.50 -5.58
C TYR A 387 17.79 1.13 -5.98
N ASP A 388 19.09 0.91 -5.81
CA ASP A 388 19.75 -0.35 -6.16
C ASP A 388 19.14 -1.53 -5.36
N TYR A 389 18.88 -1.32 -4.06
CA TYR A 389 18.24 -2.31 -3.20
C TYR A 389 16.82 -2.66 -3.67
N VAL A 390 15.99 -1.64 -3.91
CA VAL A 390 14.58 -1.89 -4.27
C VAL A 390 14.45 -2.53 -5.64
N MET A 391 15.29 -2.16 -6.60
CA MET A 391 15.30 -2.77 -7.93
C MET A 391 15.71 -4.24 -7.87
N LYS A 392 16.69 -4.57 -7.04
CA LYS A 392 17.20 -5.94 -6.89
C LYS A 392 16.22 -6.86 -6.16
N TYR A 393 15.56 -6.38 -5.09
CA TYR A 393 14.81 -7.26 -4.19
C TYR A 393 13.30 -7.04 -4.21
N HIS A 394 12.83 -5.86 -4.64
CA HIS A 394 11.44 -5.43 -4.56
C HIS A 394 10.88 -4.87 -5.87
N SER A 395 11.60 -5.04 -6.99
CA SER A 395 10.99 -4.73 -8.28
C SER A 395 9.88 -5.72 -8.62
N VAL A 396 8.78 -5.22 -9.21
CA VAL A 396 7.63 -6.07 -9.55
C VAL A 396 8.00 -7.21 -10.49
N PRO A 397 8.89 -7.06 -11.50
CA PRO A 397 9.36 -8.20 -12.30
C PRO A 397 9.95 -9.33 -11.44
N VAL A 398 10.88 -9.04 -10.54
CA VAL A 398 11.50 -10.04 -9.63
C VAL A 398 10.45 -10.71 -8.73
N LEU A 399 9.49 -9.94 -8.24
CA LEU A 399 8.43 -10.48 -7.37
C LEU A 399 7.37 -11.26 -8.18
N ALA A 400 7.15 -10.91 -9.45
CA ALA A 400 6.23 -11.62 -10.33
C ALA A 400 6.76 -12.99 -10.74
N GLU A 401 8.07 -13.14 -10.90
CA GLU A 401 8.71 -14.46 -11.09
C GLU A 401 8.44 -15.36 -9.87
N LYS A 402 8.65 -14.85 -8.65
CA LYS A 402 8.30 -15.61 -7.43
C LYS A 402 6.82 -15.97 -7.36
N LEU A 403 5.93 -15.07 -7.80
CA LEU A 403 4.49 -15.37 -7.86
C LEU A 403 4.20 -16.45 -8.90
N LEU A 404 4.87 -16.44 -10.03
CA LEU A 404 4.72 -17.46 -11.08
C LEU A 404 5.17 -18.83 -10.55
N ASP A 405 6.29 -18.92 -9.84
CA ASP A 405 6.74 -20.16 -9.19
C ASP A 405 5.66 -20.69 -8.23
N VAL A 406 5.09 -19.81 -7.38
CA VAL A 406 3.99 -20.19 -6.48
C VAL A 406 2.78 -20.72 -7.26
N ILE A 407 2.43 -20.12 -8.38
CA ILE A 407 1.32 -20.56 -9.24
C ILE A 407 1.60 -21.94 -9.82
N ASN A 408 2.79 -22.14 -10.36
CA ASN A 408 3.21 -23.41 -11.00
C ASN A 408 3.32 -24.58 -10.00
N GLU A 409 3.77 -24.30 -8.78
CA GLU A 409 3.90 -25.27 -7.70
C GLU A 409 2.59 -25.54 -6.93
N SER A 410 1.51 -24.83 -7.25
CA SER A 410 0.26 -24.94 -6.49
C SER A 410 -0.54 -26.17 -6.92
N PRO A 411 -0.61 -27.24 -6.12
CA PRO A 411 -1.42 -28.40 -6.44
C PRO A 411 -2.91 -28.04 -6.37
N TYR A 412 -3.70 -28.76 -7.16
CA TYR A 412 -5.15 -28.73 -7.04
C TYR A 412 -5.59 -29.46 -5.80
#